data_ae36c43363e9a15523e44a44ff29f2e4
#
_entry.id   ae36c43363e9a15523e44a44ff29f2e4
#
_cell.length_a   1.000
_cell.length_b   1.000
_cell.length_c   1.000
_cell.angle_alpha   90.00
_cell.angle_beta   90.00
_cell.angle_gamma   90.00
#
_symmetry.space_group_name_H-M   'P 1'
#
loop_
_entity.id
_entity.type
_entity.pdbx_description
1 polymer ?
#
loop_
_entity_poly.entity_id
_entity_poly.type
_entity_poly.pdbx_seq_one_letter_code
_entity_poly.pdbx_strand_id
1 'polypeptide(L)'
;MLYVPPGGSPRRLLLMLHGAGGTGRRSLRLVMAAADAASCAVLAPDSRGPTWDAVPGRFGPDVRFIESALAGVLPEGAGASPLAVAGFSDGATYALALGRANGQFFSHILAFSPGFLIPTHPTGSPGIFVSHGRSDQVLPIETCSRVLVPELRHDGYQVRYREFDGRHEVPLAVAREAMDWFADSLGQPESPRLQ
;
A
#
# COMPACT_ATOMS: atom_id res chain seq x y z
N MET A 1 9.45 9.85 7.61
CA MET A 1 9.32 9.42 9.03
C MET A 1 9.37 7.91 9.08
N LEU A 2 10.17 7.32 9.97
CA LEU A 2 10.20 5.87 10.24
C LEU A 2 9.57 5.62 11.61
N TYR A 3 8.68 4.65 11.69
CA TYR A 3 8.09 4.13 12.92
C TYR A 3 8.49 2.67 13.10
N VAL A 4 8.95 2.33 14.28
CA VAL A 4 9.29 0.96 14.67
C VAL A 4 8.41 0.58 15.87
N PRO A 5 7.64 -0.52 15.80
CA PRO A 5 6.80 -0.98 16.91
C PRO A 5 7.61 -1.22 18.19
N PRO A 6 7.02 -0.99 19.37
CA PRO A 6 7.67 -1.29 20.65
C PRO A 6 8.06 -2.77 20.77
N GLY A 7 9.25 -3.05 21.30
CA GLY A 7 9.70 -4.40 21.68
C GLY A 7 10.23 -5.29 20.56
N GLY A 8 10.43 -4.79 19.33
CA GLY A 8 10.77 -5.69 18.23
C GLY A 8 11.90 -5.27 17.32
N SER A 9 12.50 -6.31 16.70
CA SER A 9 13.20 -6.18 15.42
C SER A 9 12.15 -6.51 14.34
N PRO A 10 11.49 -5.52 13.71
CA PRO A 10 10.45 -5.78 12.74
C PRO A 10 11.04 -6.53 11.54
N ARG A 11 10.39 -7.63 11.15
CA ARG A 11 10.78 -8.44 10.00
C ARG A 11 10.10 -8.00 8.71
N ARG A 12 9.23 -6.96 8.79
CA ARG A 12 8.41 -6.45 7.69
C ARG A 12 8.50 -4.94 7.68
N LEU A 13 8.43 -4.38 6.48
CA LEU A 13 8.36 -2.94 6.27
C LEU A 13 7.14 -2.59 5.42
N LEU A 14 6.39 -1.60 5.87
CA LEU A 14 5.30 -0.98 5.12
C LEU A 14 5.70 0.42 4.70
N LEU A 15 5.70 0.71 3.41
CA LEU A 15 5.76 2.07 2.89
C LEU A 15 4.33 2.63 2.89
N MET A 16 4.02 3.65 3.71
CA MET A 16 2.67 4.20 3.84
C MET A 16 2.57 5.61 3.25
N LEU A 17 1.75 5.78 2.21
CA LEU A 17 1.60 7.01 1.43
C LEU A 17 0.33 7.77 1.82
N HIS A 18 0.45 9.08 2.06
CA HIS A 18 -0.67 9.93 2.50
C HIS A 18 -1.58 10.35 1.34
N GLY A 19 -2.82 10.75 1.64
CA GLY A 19 -3.74 11.38 0.68
C GLY A 19 -3.34 12.81 0.31
N ALA A 20 -4.02 13.40 -0.67
CA ALA A 20 -3.78 14.77 -1.11
C ALA A 20 -3.77 15.78 0.06
N GLY A 21 -2.80 16.69 0.07
CA GLY A 21 -2.62 17.68 1.14
C GLY A 21 -2.31 17.08 2.51
N GLY A 22 -2.03 15.77 2.57
CA GLY A 22 -1.69 15.05 3.79
C GLY A 22 -0.21 15.15 4.16
N THR A 23 0.18 14.33 5.14
CA THR A 23 1.58 14.17 5.55
C THR A 23 1.84 12.73 5.97
N GLY A 24 3.09 12.28 5.94
CA GLY A 24 3.50 10.96 6.43
C GLY A 24 3.10 10.74 7.89
N ARG A 25 3.18 11.77 8.75
CA ARG A 25 2.71 11.69 10.14
C ARG A 25 1.21 11.36 10.25
N ARG A 26 0.38 11.93 9.36
CA ARG A 26 -1.07 11.67 9.38
C ARG A 26 -1.36 10.27 8.85
N SER A 27 -0.72 9.86 7.77
CA SER A 27 -0.93 8.51 7.21
C SER A 27 -0.43 7.40 8.15
N LEU A 28 0.69 7.62 8.86
CA LEU A 28 1.17 6.68 9.88
C LEU A 28 0.09 6.39 10.93
N ARG A 29 -0.64 7.40 11.41
CA ARG A 29 -1.69 7.22 12.43
C ARG A 29 -2.83 6.31 11.98
N LEU A 30 -3.08 6.20 10.67
CA LEU A 30 -4.13 5.33 10.12
C LEU A 30 -3.80 3.83 10.30
N VAL A 31 -2.51 3.49 10.34
CA VAL A 31 -2.05 2.09 10.35
C VAL A 31 -1.23 1.73 11.59
N MET A 32 -0.85 2.69 12.44
CA MET A 32 0.11 2.50 13.54
C MET A 32 -0.30 1.37 14.48
N ALA A 33 -1.57 1.37 14.97
CA ALA A 33 -2.04 0.33 15.87
C ALA A 33 -2.17 -1.07 15.23
N ALA A 34 -2.36 -1.12 13.90
CA ALA A 34 -2.32 -2.37 13.15
C ALA A 34 -0.87 -2.82 12.91
N ALA A 35 0.05 -1.88 12.68
CA ALA A 35 1.47 -2.15 12.53
C ALA A 35 2.10 -2.69 13.84
N ASP A 36 1.68 -2.17 14.99
CA ASP A 36 2.08 -2.70 16.30
C ASP A 36 1.67 -4.16 16.46
N ALA A 37 0.40 -4.47 16.18
CA ALA A 37 -0.12 -5.84 16.27
C ALA A 37 0.60 -6.81 15.30
N ALA A 38 0.96 -6.35 14.11
CA ALA A 38 1.66 -7.14 13.09
C ALA A 38 3.20 -7.13 13.23
N SER A 39 3.76 -6.44 14.23
CA SER A 39 5.22 -6.24 14.38
C SER A 39 5.86 -5.75 13.07
N CYS A 40 5.26 -4.76 12.42
CA CYS A 40 5.66 -4.21 11.14
C CYS A 40 6.19 -2.79 11.28
N ALA A 41 7.40 -2.50 10.79
CA ALA A 41 7.87 -1.13 10.69
C ALA A 41 7.11 -0.36 9.61
N VAL A 42 6.95 0.95 9.79
CA VAL A 42 6.27 1.80 8.81
C VAL A 42 7.16 2.97 8.41
N LEU A 43 7.49 3.05 7.14
CA LEU A 43 8.10 4.23 6.53
C LEU A 43 6.99 5.09 5.92
N ALA A 44 6.80 6.29 6.45
CA ALA A 44 5.76 7.22 6.01
C ALA A 44 6.41 8.53 5.51
N PRO A 45 6.76 8.63 4.23
CA PRO A 45 7.32 9.84 3.64
C PRO A 45 6.25 10.90 3.38
N ASP A 46 6.68 12.16 3.22
CA ASP A 46 5.87 13.22 2.65
C ASP A 46 6.11 13.27 1.13
N SER A 47 5.07 13.58 0.34
CA SER A 47 5.21 13.88 -1.09
C SER A 47 6.01 15.17 -1.32
N ARG A 48 6.63 15.30 -2.48
CA ARG A 48 7.39 16.51 -2.84
C ARG A 48 6.48 17.68 -3.29
N GLY A 49 5.19 17.39 -3.48
CA GLY A 49 4.15 18.36 -3.84
C GLY A 49 2.91 18.22 -2.95
N PRO A 50 1.79 18.88 -3.32
CA PRO A 50 0.52 18.75 -2.60
C PRO A 50 -0.07 17.34 -2.65
N THR A 51 0.27 16.58 -3.68
CA THR A 51 0.00 15.15 -3.83
C THR A 51 1.17 14.46 -4.53
N TRP A 52 1.09 13.14 -4.73
CA TRP A 52 2.12 12.32 -5.37
C TRP A 52 2.17 12.59 -6.87
N ASP A 53 3.37 12.74 -7.41
CA ASP A 53 3.63 13.25 -8.76
C ASP A 53 2.99 12.45 -9.91
N ALA A 54 2.83 11.13 -9.78
CA ALA A 54 2.15 10.34 -10.81
C ALA A 54 0.63 10.52 -10.82
N VAL A 55 0.00 11.04 -9.76
CA VAL A 55 -1.46 11.26 -9.71
C VAL A 55 -1.90 12.31 -10.74
N PRO A 56 -1.28 13.51 -10.80
CA PRO A 56 -1.57 14.48 -11.84
C PRO A 56 -0.80 14.27 -13.15
N GLY A 57 0.15 13.34 -13.21
CA GLY A 57 1.04 13.25 -14.36
C GLY A 57 1.80 11.94 -14.49
N ARG A 58 3.04 11.92 -14.02
CA ARG A 58 3.94 10.77 -14.18
C ARG A 58 4.92 10.69 -13.02
N PHE A 59 5.50 9.51 -12.81
CA PHE A 59 6.57 9.31 -11.85
C PHE A 59 7.76 10.26 -12.05
N GLY A 60 8.25 10.83 -10.96
CA GLY A 60 9.32 11.81 -10.97
C GLY A 60 10.03 11.95 -9.62
N PRO A 61 10.03 13.14 -8.99
CA PRO A 61 10.76 13.40 -7.75
C PRO A 61 10.37 12.51 -6.57
N ASP A 62 9.08 12.12 -6.46
CA ASP A 62 8.59 11.30 -5.36
C ASP A 62 9.18 9.89 -5.37
N VAL A 63 9.29 9.26 -6.56
CA VAL A 63 9.92 7.93 -6.68
C VAL A 63 11.37 7.97 -6.21
N ARG A 64 12.15 8.95 -6.67
CA ARG A 64 13.57 9.09 -6.28
C ARG A 64 13.71 9.32 -4.77
N PHE A 65 12.81 10.10 -4.19
CA PHE A 65 12.80 10.33 -2.75
C PHE A 65 12.43 9.07 -1.97
N ILE A 66 11.40 8.32 -2.41
CA ILE A 66 11.00 7.05 -1.81
C ILE A 66 12.15 6.03 -1.90
N GLU A 67 12.79 5.90 -3.05
CA GLU A 67 13.95 5.03 -3.25
C GLU A 67 15.08 5.36 -2.27
N SER A 68 15.45 6.63 -2.17
CA SER A 68 16.48 7.08 -1.22
C SER A 68 16.07 6.83 0.24
N ALA A 69 14.80 7.03 0.59
CA ALA A 69 14.30 6.80 1.93
C ALA A 69 14.27 5.30 2.29
N LEU A 70 13.92 4.44 1.34
CA LEU A 70 13.95 2.98 1.51
C LEU A 70 15.39 2.47 1.65
N ALA A 71 16.31 2.96 0.82
CA ALA A 71 17.74 2.62 0.92
C ALA A 71 18.33 2.97 2.29
N GLY A 72 17.84 4.05 2.92
CA GLY A 72 18.29 4.46 4.25
C GLY A 72 17.75 3.62 5.42
N VAL A 73 16.74 2.77 5.18
CA VAL A 73 16.11 1.96 6.23
C VAL A 73 16.21 0.45 6.00
N LEU A 74 16.45 0.03 4.77
CA LEU A 74 16.69 -1.38 4.43
C LEU A 74 18.17 -1.70 4.68
N PRO A 75 18.52 -2.75 5.46
CA PRO A 75 19.89 -3.16 5.63
C PRO A 75 20.52 -3.53 4.28
N GLU A 76 21.82 -3.19 4.09
CA GLU A 76 22.58 -3.69 2.94
C GLU A 76 22.60 -5.23 2.96
N GLY A 77 22.19 -5.85 1.87
CA GLY A 77 22.10 -7.31 1.78
C GLY A 77 20.89 -7.91 2.50
N ALA A 78 19.90 -7.10 2.91
CA ALA A 78 18.61 -7.60 3.38
C ALA A 78 17.90 -8.32 2.22
N GLY A 79 18.30 -9.56 1.95
CA GLY A 79 17.56 -10.46 1.11
C GLY A 79 16.16 -10.60 1.69
N ALA A 80 15.16 -10.25 0.87
CA ALA A 80 13.77 -10.64 1.03
C ALA A 80 13.09 -10.36 2.38
N SER A 81 13.41 -9.27 3.09
CA SER A 81 12.46 -8.79 4.09
C SER A 81 11.20 -8.37 3.35
N PRO A 82 10.03 -8.94 3.70
CA PRO A 82 8.80 -8.61 3.01
C PRO A 82 8.50 -7.12 3.10
N LEU A 83 8.39 -6.49 1.92
CA LEU A 83 8.07 -5.08 1.78
C LEU A 83 6.70 -4.93 1.12
N ALA A 84 5.83 -4.16 1.76
CA ALA A 84 4.57 -3.76 1.17
C ALA A 84 4.54 -2.25 0.92
N VAL A 85 3.77 -1.82 -0.09
CA VAL A 85 3.39 -0.43 -0.26
C VAL A 85 1.92 -0.25 0.05
N ALA A 86 1.60 0.77 0.85
CA ALA A 86 0.24 1.13 1.21
C ALA A 86 -0.03 2.60 0.97
N GLY A 87 -1.30 2.96 0.87
CA GLY A 87 -1.69 4.35 0.80
C GLY A 87 -3.17 4.57 1.05
N PHE A 88 -3.51 5.82 1.32
CA PHE A 88 -4.88 6.27 1.47
C PHE A 88 -5.21 7.34 0.43
N SER A 89 -6.41 7.26 -0.20
CA SER A 89 -6.87 8.25 -1.19
C SER A 89 -5.88 8.36 -2.37
N ASP A 90 -5.35 9.54 -2.68
CA ASP A 90 -4.30 9.74 -3.71
C ASP A 90 -3.06 8.87 -3.43
N GLY A 91 -2.70 8.68 -2.16
CA GLY A 91 -1.63 7.77 -1.77
C GLY A 91 -1.94 6.30 -2.13
N ALA A 92 -3.22 5.90 -2.09
CA ALA A 92 -3.63 4.55 -2.51
C ALA A 92 -3.58 4.39 -4.04
N THR A 93 -3.99 5.42 -4.78
CA THR A 93 -3.85 5.52 -6.23
C THR A 93 -2.38 5.39 -6.64
N TYR A 94 -1.50 6.14 -5.96
CA TYR A 94 -0.06 6.08 -6.19
C TYR A 94 0.56 4.74 -5.76
N ALA A 95 0.12 4.16 -4.63
CA ALA A 95 0.58 2.85 -4.16
C ALA A 95 0.27 1.74 -5.17
N LEU A 96 -0.93 1.75 -5.78
CA LEU A 96 -1.30 0.83 -6.86
C LEU A 96 -0.36 0.97 -8.07
N ALA A 97 -0.05 2.22 -8.48
CA ALA A 97 0.84 2.47 -9.60
C ALA A 97 2.29 2.04 -9.28
N LEU A 98 2.83 2.49 -8.15
CA LEU A 98 4.20 2.20 -7.72
C LEU A 98 4.40 0.71 -7.48
N GLY A 99 3.47 0.06 -6.78
CA GLY A 99 3.55 -1.36 -6.46
C GLY A 99 3.43 -2.26 -7.69
N ARG A 100 2.54 -1.93 -8.65
CA ARG A 100 2.41 -2.66 -9.92
C ARG A 100 3.67 -2.50 -10.79
N ALA A 101 4.22 -1.29 -10.88
CA ALA A 101 5.45 -1.04 -11.63
C ALA A 101 6.69 -1.73 -11.03
N ASN A 102 6.64 -2.04 -9.73
CA ASN A 102 7.76 -2.61 -8.96
C ASN A 102 7.35 -3.87 -8.17
N GLY A 103 6.51 -4.72 -8.74
CA GLY A 103 6.00 -5.92 -8.07
C GLY A 103 7.04 -7.02 -7.82
N GLN A 104 8.25 -6.89 -8.35
CA GLN A 104 9.38 -7.72 -7.95
C GLN A 104 9.99 -7.27 -6.62
N PHE A 105 9.78 -6.01 -6.25
CA PHE A 105 10.29 -5.39 -5.03
C PHE A 105 9.23 -5.37 -3.92
N PHE A 106 7.98 -5.06 -4.27
CA PHE A 106 6.86 -5.08 -3.35
C PHE A 106 6.10 -6.40 -3.43
N SER A 107 6.02 -7.12 -2.32
CA SER A 107 5.23 -8.36 -2.23
C SER A 107 3.73 -8.09 -2.16
N HIS A 108 3.33 -6.93 -1.59
CA HIS A 108 1.93 -6.55 -1.38
C HIS A 108 1.68 -5.07 -1.63
N ILE A 109 0.44 -4.77 -2.04
CA ILE A 109 -0.10 -3.42 -2.17
C ILE A 109 -1.37 -3.32 -1.31
N LEU A 110 -1.42 -2.36 -0.37
CA LEU A 110 -2.57 -2.13 0.51
C LEU A 110 -3.19 -0.77 0.16
N ALA A 111 -4.24 -0.76 -0.65
CA ALA A 111 -4.88 0.43 -1.18
C ALA A 111 -6.19 0.76 -0.42
N PHE A 112 -6.18 1.82 0.38
CA PHE A 112 -7.33 2.30 1.14
C PHE A 112 -8.02 3.45 0.42
N SER A 113 -9.23 3.22 -0.09
CA SER A 113 -10.03 4.18 -0.89
C SER A 113 -9.26 4.79 -2.07
N PRO A 114 -8.75 3.96 -3.01
CA PRO A 114 -8.09 4.46 -4.22
C PRO A 114 -9.09 5.08 -5.19
N GLY A 115 -8.62 6.06 -5.99
CA GLY A 115 -9.46 6.72 -6.99
C GLY A 115 -9.51 5.99 -8.32
N PHE A 116 -8.34 5.68 -8.90
CA PHE A 116 -8.22 5.14 -10.26
C PHE A 116 -6.89 4.40 -10.46
N LEU A 117 -6.76 3.71 -11.58
CA LEU A 117 -5.49 3.09 -11.98
C LEU A 117 -4.69 4.04 -12.89
N ILE A 118 -3.46 4.34 -12.46
CA ILE A 118 -2.50 5.05 -13.31
C ILE A 118 -1.87 4.02 -14.26
N PRO A 119 -1.79 4.28 -15.58
CA PRO A 119 -1.09 3.40 -16.51
C PRO A 119 0.37 3.20 -16.10
N THR A 120 0.81 1.94 -16.04
CA THR A 120 2.17 1.55 -15.69
C THR A 120 2.62 0.37 -16.56
N HIS A 121 3.92 0.08 -16.55
CA HIS A 121 4.46 -1.18 -17.08
C HIS A 121 4.60 -2.15 -15.87
N PRO A 122 3.67 -3.09 -15.69
CA PRO A 122 3.68 -3.98 -14.53
C PRO A 122 4.88 -4.91 -14.51
N THR A 123 5.41 -5.18 -13.32
CA THR A 123 6.43 -6.20 -13.07
C THR A 123 6.04 -7.05 -11.88
N GLY A 124 6.34 -8.36 -11.93
CA GLY A 124 5.95 -9.26 -10.85
C GLY A 124 4.42 -9.38 -10.67
N SER A 125 3.99 -9.94 -9.55
CA SER A 125 2.56 -10.18 -9.25
C SER A 125 2.31 -9.99 -7.76
N PRO A 126 2.41 -8.75 -7.23
CA PRO A 126 2.13 -8.50 -5.82
C PRO A 126 0.68 -8.82 -5.49
N GLY A 127 0.43 -9.31 -4.26
CA GLY A 127 -0.92 -9.41 -3.74
C GLY A 127 -1.51 -8.01 -3.51
N ILE A 128 -2.78 -7.80 -3.83
CA ILE A 128 -3.42 -6.48 -3.71
C ILE A 128 -4.59 -6.55 -2.74
N PHE A 129 -4.55 -5.73 -1.69
CA PHE A 129 -5.69 -5.47 -0.82
C PHE A 129 -6.29 -4.12 -1.20
N VAL A 130 -7.60 -4.08 -1.44
CA VAL A 130 -8.34 -2.83 -1.68
C VAL A 130 -9.45 -2.72 -0.66
N SER A 131 -9.60 -1.57 -0.02
CA SER A 131 -10.78 -1.27 0.79
C SER A 131 -11.44 0.04 0.38
N HIS A 132 -12.78 0.14 0.59
CA HIS A 132 -13.52 1.35 0.27
C HIS A 132 -14.78 1.48 1.12
N GLY A 133 -15.06 2.69 1.60
CA GLY A 133 -16.30 3.01 2.30
C GLY A 133 -17.48 3.12 1.32
N ARG A 134 -18.59 2.45 1.62
CA ARG A 134 -19.79 2.48 0.75
C ARG A 134 -20.44 3.86 0.65
N SER A 135 -20.21 4.72 1.65
CA SER A 135 -20.73 6.08 1.71
C SER A 135 -19.63 7.13 1.48
N ASP A 136 -18.56 6.76 0.76
CA ASP A 136 -17.48 7.68 0.40
C ASP A 136 -18.01 8.74 -0.58
N GLN A 137 -17.98 10.01 -0.14
CA GLN A 137 -18.45 11.16 -0.94
C GLN A 137 -17.28 11.92 -1.58
N VAL A 138 -16.04 11.57 -1.26
CA VAL A 138 -14.84 12.18 -1.84
C VAL A 138 -14.45 11.42 -3.12
N LEU A 139 -14.38 10.11 -3.00
CA LEU A 139 -14.13 9.18 -4.09
C LEU A 139 -15.27 8.14 -4.11
N PRO A 140 -16.37 8.38 -4.88
CA PRO A 140 -17.51 7.48 -4.89
C PRO A 140 -17.10 6.06 -5.29
N ILE A 141 -17.48 5.08 -4.47
CA ILE A 141 -17.05 3.68 -4.63
C ILE A 141 -17.45 3.09 -5.99
N GLU A 142 -18.60 3.54 -6.55
CA GLU A 142 -19.15 3.08 -7.83
C GLU A 142 -18.23 3.38 -9.01
N THR A 143 -17.58 4.54 -8.97
CA THR A 143 -16.68 5.01 -10.04
C THR A 143 -15.21 4.75 -9.76
N CYS A 144 -14.89 4.30 -8.54
CA CYS A 144 -13.53 4.02 -8.09
C CYS A 144 -13.32 2.51 -7.89
N SER A 145 -13.37 2.00 -6.67
CA SER A 145 -12.97 0.61 -6.39
C SER A 145 -13.83 -0.45 -7.08
N ARG A 146 -15.12 -0.19 -7.31
CA ARG A 146 -16.00 -1.13 -8.04
C ARG A 146 -15.66 -1.22 -9.53
N VAL A 147 -14.92 -0.24 -10.08
CA VAL A 147 -14.38 -0.28 -11.45
C VAL A 147 -12.99 -0.90 -11.45
N LEU A 148 -12.07 -0.38 -10.62
CA LEU A 148 -10.67 -0.79 -10.67
C LEU A 148 -10.42 -2.22 -10.15
N VAL A 149 -11.23 -2.74 -9.23
CA VAL A 149 -11.02 -4.11 -8.70
C VAL A 149 -11.27 -5.19 -9.76
N PRO A 150 -12.36 -5.15 -10.55
CA PRO A 150 -12.52 -6.05 -11.70
C PRO A 150 -11.36 -5.94 -12.71
N GLU A 151 -10.88 -4.73 -13.01
CA GLU A 151 -9.75 -4.51 -13.91
C GLU A 151 -8.47 -5.17 -13.39
N LEU A 152 -8.12 -4.96 -12.12
CA LEU A 152 -6.95 -5.62 -11.50
C LEU A 152 -7.06 -7.14 -11.53
N ARG A 153 -8.25 -7.71 -11.32
CA ARG A 153 -8.47 -9.15 -11.41
C ARG A 153 -8.37 -9.66 -12.85
N HIS A 154 -8.85 -8.89 -13.82
CA HIS A 154 -8.70 -9.19 -15.24
C HIS A 154 -7.23 -9.20 -15.66
N ASP A 155 -6.41 -8.28 -15.11
CA ASP A 155 -4.97 -8.22 -15.30
C ASP A 155 -4.19 -9.35 -14.59
N GLY A 156 -4.89 -10.28 -13.91
CA GLY A 156 -4.33 -11.46 -13.28
C GLY A 156 -3.83 -11.27 -11.84
N TYR A 157 -4.10 -10.13 -11.21
CA TYR A 157 -3.71 -9.92 -9.81
C TYR A 157 -4.62 -10.69 -8.84
N GLN A 158 -4.03 -11.22 -7.75
CA GLN A 158 -4.78 -11.70 -6.60
C GLN A 158 -5.29 -10.49 -5.81
N VAL A 159 -6.60 -10.21 -5.86
CA VAL A 159 -7.20 -9.05 -5.20
C VAL A 159 -8.13 -9.46 -4.07
N ARG A 160 -7.78 -9.08 -2.84
CA ARG A 160 -8.66 -9.10 -1.67
C ARG A 160 -9.37 -7.75 -1.58
N TYR A 161 -10.68 -7.77 -1.70
CA TYR A 161 -11.50 -6.55 -1.71
C TYR A 161 -12.43 -6.48 -0.52
N ARG A 162 -12.42 -5.34 0.19
CA ARG A 162 -13.21 -5.07 1.38
C ARG A 162 -14.02 -3.78 1.25
N GLU A 163 -15.31 -3.87 1.04
CA GLU A 163 -16.23 -2.76 1.26
C GLU A 163 -16.63 -2.70 2.73
N PHE A 164 -16.80 -1.49 3.27
CA PHE A 164 -17.24 -1.29 4.65
C PHE A 164 -18.27 -0.18 4.75
N ASP A 165 -19.08 -0.22 5.81
CA ASP A 165 -20.06 0.83 6.11
C ASP A 165 -19.33 2.01 6.75
N GLY A 166 -18.98 3.00 5.93
CA GLY A 166 -18.19 4.17 6.31
C GLY A 166 -18.01 5.12 5.14
N ARG A 167 -17.30 6.21 5.41
CA ARG A 167 -17.01 7.28 4.46
C ARG A 167 -15.59 7.16 3.90
N HIS A 168 -14.98 8.32 3.53
CA HIS A 168 -13.60 8.42 3.07
C HIS A 168 -12.62 8.33 4.25
N GLU A 169 -12.35 7.12 4.71
CA GLU A 169 -11.58 6.83 5.93
C GLU A 169 -10.91 5.46 5.89
N VAL A 170 -10.05 5.20 6.86
CA VAL A 170 -9.44 3.89 7.10
C VAL A 170 -9.82 3.43 8.52
N PRO A 171 -10.88 2.64 8.69
CA PRO A 171 -11.25 2.09 9.99
C PRO A 171 -10.14 1.17 10.52
N LEU A 172 -9.90 1.19 11.84
CA LEU A 172 -8.88 0.34 12.47
C LEU A 172 -9.05 -1.14 12.15
N ALA A 173 -10.29 -1.63 12.10
CA ALA A 173 -10.57 -3.02 11.75
C ALA A 173 -10.12 -3.37 10.33
N VAL A 174 -10.30 -2.44 9.38
CA VAL A 174 -9.86 -2.59 7.99
C VAL A 174 -8.33 -2.54 7.88
N ALA A 175 -7.70 -1.60 8.60
CA ALA A 175 -6.23 -1.52 8.66
C ALA A 175 -5.62 -2.81 9.24
N ARG A 176 -6.21 -3.38 10.31
CA ARG A 176 -5.80 -4.66 10.88
C ARG A 176 -5.96 -5.80 9.89
N GLU A 177 -7.13 -5.93 9.26
CA GLU A 177 -7.39 -6.98 8.25
C GLU A 177 -6.33 -6.95 7.11
N ALA A 178 -5.98 -5.75 6.63
CA ALA A 178 -4.97 -5.58 5.59
C ALA A 178 -3.57 -5.98 6.09
N MET A 179 -3.20 -5.57 7.31
CA MET A 179 -1.90 -5.88 7.90
C MET A 179 -1.76 -7.35 8.27
N ASP A 180 -2.81 -7.98 8.80
CA ASP A 180 -2.83 -9.42 9.10
C ASP A 180 -2.68 -10.22 7.80
N TRP A 181 -3.40 -9.83 6.75
CA TRP A 181 -3.25 -10.49 5.45
C TRP A 181 -1.83 -10.37 4.89
N PHE A 182 -1.20 -9.21 4.97
CA PHE A 182 0.21 -9.03 4.61
C PHE A 182 1.13 -9.90 5.47
N ALA A 183 0.84 -10.03 6.77
CA ALA A 183 1.65 -10.82 7.68
C ALA A 183 1.54 -12.33 7.42
N ASP A 184 0.33 -12.84 7.15
CA ASP A 184 0.02 -14.26 7.03
C ASP A 184 0.51 -14.85 5.69
N SER A 185 0.44 -14.10 4.60
CA SER A 185 0.82 -14.57 3.26
C SER A 185 2.30 -14.90 3.11
N LEU A 186 3.11 -14.54 4.08
CA LEU A 186 4.56 -14.79 4.11
C LEU A 186 4.93 -16.01 4.97
N GLY A 187 3.95 -16.63 5.62
CA GLY A 187 4.12 -17.86 6.42
C GLY A 187 3.82 -19.15 5.65
N GLN A 188 3.28 -19.08 4.44
CA GLN A 188 3.03 -20.26 3.62
C GLN A 188 4.20 -20.50 2.65
N PRO A 189 4.88 -21.66 2.72
CA PRO A 189 5.80 -22.05 1.65
C PRO A 189 4.99 -22.15 0.36
N GLU A 190 5.52 -21.61 -0.73
CA GLU A 190 4.93 -21.80 -2.06
C GLU A 190 4.66 -23.29 -2.27
N SER A 191 3.38 -23.65 -2.39
CA SER A 191 3.03 -24.99 -2.84
C SER A 191 3.62 -25.18 -4.23
N PRO A 192 4.44 -26.21 -4.49
CA PRO A 192 5.02 -26.41 -5.81
C PRO A 192 3.89 -26.54 -6.82
N ARG A 193 3.82 -25.61 -7.78
CA ARG A 193 2.93 -25.73 -8.94
C ARG A 193 3.49 -26.87 -9.78
N LEU A 194 2.71 -27.93 -9.94
CA LEU A 194 2.98 -28.97 -10.92
C LEU A 194 3.03 -28.30 -12.31
N GLN A 195 4.13 -28.50 -13.02
CA GLN A 195 4.30 -28.11 -14.42
C GLN A 195 3.45 -29.00 -15.32
#